data_0697443c81e1685611b1af6efc75ed0e
#
_entry.id   0697443c81e1685611b1af6efc75ed0e
#
_cell.length_a   1.000
_cell.length_b   1.000
_cell.length_c   1.000
_cell.angle_alpha   90.00
_cell.angle_beta   90.00
_cell.angle_gamma   90.00
#
_symmetry.space_group_name_H-M   'P 1'
#
loop_
_entity.id
_entity.type
_entity.pdbx_description
1 polymer ?
#
loop_
_entity_poly.entity_id
_entity_poly.type
_entity_poly.pdbx_seq_one_letter_code
_entity_poly.pdbx_strand_id
1 'polypeptide(L)'
;MRWLEVHIDTNHAGLDTVQALLSGLDVDGVMIEDEEEFQDFLENNHAYWDYVDEDLERHMAGRSRITFYLEAKEAGFSKLGEVRIALEGLKKERKDLGTLLMTLENVEDADWEYNWKQYYKPMEIGERLLVIPQWEEADPGDRTPLYLDPGLTFGTGAHATTRLCLTALEGLVRGGERVLDLGCGSGILSVAALRLGAGSALAVDIDDKCRDAARENAGLNGIGPERLDILVGNLLTDEAVAAKIGGGYDVVLANIVADVI
;
A
#
# COMPACT_ATOMS: atom_id res chain seq x y z
N MET A 1 15.36 -9.14 -20.72
CA MET A 1 14.30 -8.48 -19.94
C MET A 1 13.81 -9.54 -18.98
N ARG A 2 13.75 -9.28 -17.70
CA ARG A 2 13.20 -10.23 -16.71
C ARG A 2 11.82 -9.75 -16.32
N TRP A 3 10.89 -10.67 -16.17
CA TRP A 3 9.52 -10.42 -15.77
C TRP A 3 9.23 -11.12 -14.45
N LEU A 4 8.43 -10.49 -13.63
CA LEU A 4 7.82 -11.07 -12.45
C LEU A 4 6.46 -11.61 -12.90
N GLU A 5 6.23 -12.88 -12.73
CA GLU A 5 4.94 -13.51 -12.91
C GLU A 5 4.24 -13.55 -11.56
N VAL A 6 3.10 -12.88 -11.47
CA VAL A 6 2.37 -12.67 -10.22
C VAL A 6 1.04 -13.38 -10.33
N HIS A 7 0.72 -14.21 -9.34
CA HIS A 7 -0.54 -14.91 -9.25
C HIS A 7 -1.32 -14.44 -8.03
N ILE A 8 -2.63 -14.24 -8.18
CA ILE A 8 -3.56 -13.96 -7.09
C ILE A 8 -4.62 -15.04 -7.09
N ASP A 9 -4.62 -15.87 -6.05
CA ASP A 9 -5.63 -16.90 -5.85
C ASP A 9 -6.86 -16.30 -5.17
N THR A 10 -8.03 -16.53 -5.76
CA THR A 10 -9.31 -16.05 -5.27
C THR A 10 -10.36 -17.15 -5.40
N ASN A 11 -11.64 -16.81 -5.48
CA ASN A 11 -12.74 -17.67 -5.92
C ASN A 11 -13.47 -16.98 -7.07
N HIS A 12 -14.41 -17.66 -7.72
CA HIS A 12 -15.19 -17.12 -8.83
C HIS A 12 -15.74 -15.72 -8.52
N ALA A 13 -16.39 -15.54 -7.36
CA ALA A 13 -16.96 -14.25 -6.95
C ALA A 13 -15.92 -13.14 -6.74
N GLY A 14 -14.66 -13.49 -6.54
CA GLY A 14 -13.56 -12.54 -6.32
C GLY A 14 -12.87 -12.06 -7.60
N LEU A 15 -13.00 -12.77 -8.71
CA LEU A 15 -12.28 -12.49 -9.94
C LEU A 15 -12.53 -11.06 -10.45
N ASP A 16 -13.80 -10.68 -10.61
CA ASP A 16 -14.17 -9.33 -11.07
C ASP A 16 -13.66 -8.23 -10.13
N THR A 17 -13.77 -8.49 -8.81
CA THR A 17 -13.34 -7.54 -7.79
C THR A 17 -11.82 -7.34 -7.82
N VAL A 18 -11.05 -8.42 -7.93
CA VAL A 18 -9.59 -8.37 -8.02
C VAL A 18 -9.15 -7.76 -9.35
N GLN A 19 -9.83 -8.08 -10.45
CA GLN A 19 -9.54 -7.46 -11.76
C GLN A 19 -9.77 -5.95 -11.73
N ALA A 20 -10.89 -5.49 -11.15
CA ALA A 20 -11.18 -4.07 -11.00
C ALA A 20 -10.14 -3.36 -10.12
N LEU A 21 -9.69 -4.00 -9.04
CA LEU A 21 -8.62 -3.49 -8.18
C LEU A 21 -7.31 -3.34 -8.96
N LEU A 22 -6.90 -4.34 -9.74
CA LEU A 22 -5.68 -4.32 -10.55
C LEU A 22 -5.75 -3.23 -11.63
N SER A 23 -6.89 -3.11 -12.32
CA SER A 23 -7.12 -2.04 -13.31
C SER A 23 -7.05 -0.65 -12.67
N GLY A 24 -7.59 -0.48 -11.45
CA GLY A 24 -7.48 0.77 -10.69
C GLY A 24 -6.04 1.13 -10.27
N LEU A 25 -5.14 0.16 -10.32
CA LEU A 25 -3.71 0.31 -10.08
C LEU A 25 -2.88 0.35 -11.37
N ASP A 26 -3.48 0.58 -12.53
CA ASP A 26 -2.81 0.57 -13.84
C ASP A 26 -2.06 -0.74 -14.12
N VAL A 27 -2.60 -1.87 -13.67
CA VAL A 27 -2.12 -3.21 -14.02
C VAL A 27 -3.04 -3.76 -15.11
N ASP A 28 -2.57 -3.67 -16.36
CA ASP A 28 -3.29 -4.13 -17.54
C ASP A 28 -2.75 -5.50 -18.00
N GLY A 29 -3.55 -6.22 -18.79
CA GLY A 29 -3.13 -7.47 -19.40
C GLY A 29 -3.10 -8.64 -18.39
N VAL A 30 -4.18 -8.80 -17.65
CA VAL A 30 -4.38 -9.93 -16.74
C VAL A 30 -4.89 -11.17 -17.49
N MET A 31 -4.43 -12.33 -17.08
CA MET A 31 -4.96 -13.64 -17.48
C MET A 31 -5.81 -14.18 -16.32
N ILE A 32 -7.02 -14.63 -16.63
CA ILE A 32 -7.97 -15.16 -15.66
C ILE A 32 -8.11 -16.66 -15.90
N GLU A 33 -7.96 -17.44 -14.86
CA GLU A 33 -8.24 -18.88 -14.81
C GLU A 33 -9.39 -19.08 -13.83
N ASP A 34 -10.51 -19.63 -14.30
CA ASP A 34 -11.71 -19.88 -13.50
C ASP A 34 -12.25 -21.28 -13.74
N GLU A 35 -12.30 -22.08 -12.69
CA GLU A 35 -12.82 -23.44 -12.76
C GLU A 35 -14.31 -23.46 -13.13
N GLU A 36 -15.13 -22.56 -12.57
CA GLU A 36 -16.57 -22.53 -12.84
C GLU A 36 -16.85 -22.24 -14.31
N GLU A 37 -16.16 -21.25 -14.88
CA GLU A 37 -16.27 -20.92 -16.31
C GLU A 37 -15.76 -22.07 -17.19
N PHE A 38 -14.67 -22.73 -16.78
CA PHE A 38 -14.13 -23.89 -17.48
C PHE A 38 -15.09 -25.08 -17.47
N GLN A 39 -15.72 -25.39 -16.34
CA GLN A 39 -16.73 -26.44 -16.24
C GLN A 39 -17.98 -26.11 -17.05
N ASP A 40 -18.48 -24.87 -16.97
CA ASP A 40 -19.60 -24.39 -17.81
C ASP A 40 -19.26 -24.50 -19.30
N PHE A 41 -18.04 -24.17 -19.70
CA PHE A 41 -17.57 -24.34 -21.06
C PHE A 41 -17.58 -25.80 -21.50
N LEU A 42 -17.10 -26.72 -20.66
CA LEU A 42 -17.09 -28.16 -20.93
C LEU A 42 -18.52 -28.69 -21.06
N GLU A 43 -19.42 -28.31 -20.17
CA GLU A 43 -20.83 -28.76 -20.17
C GLU A 43 -21.61 -28.25 -21.38
N ASN A 44 -21.36 -27.03 -21.82
CA ASN A 44 -22.14 -26.40 -22.90
C ASN A 44 -21.57 -26.61 -24.31
N ASN A 45 -20.32 -27.12 -24.44
CA ASN A 45 -19.65 -27.26 -25.74
C ASN A 45 -19.28 -28.69 -26.14
N HIS A 46 -19.95 -29.71 -25.60
CA HIS A 46 -19.72 -31.14 -25.94
C HIS A 46 -19.76 -31.47 -27.43
N ALA A 47 -20.35 -30.62 -28.26
CA ALA A 47 -20.45 -30.84 -29.70
C ALA A 47 -19.15 -30.56 -30.47
N TYR A 48 -18.15 -29.95 -29.84
CA TYR A 48 -16.94 -29.50 -30.48
C TYR A 48 -15.66 -30.18 -29.97
N TRP A 49 -15.73 -30.94 -28.86
CA TRP A 49 -14.59 -31.54 -28.23
C TRP A 49 -14.86 -33.01 -27.90
N ASP A 50 -14.16 -33.93 -28.57
CA ASP A 50 -14.22 -35.36 -28.30
C ASP A 50 -13.30 -35.81 -27.15
N TYR A 51 -12.39 -34.94 -26.70
CA TYR A 51 -11.41 -35.23 -25.66
C TYR A 51 -10.92 -33.94 -25.00
N VAL A 52 -10.92 -33.92 -23.66
CA VAL A 52 -10.24 -32.90 -22.85
C VAL A 52 -9.03 -33.57 -22.21
N ASP A 53 -7.91 -32.87 -22.21
CA ASP A 53 -6.69 -33.35 -21.61
C ASP A 53 -6.88 -33.46 -20.08
N GLU A 54 -6.71 -34.66 -19.53
CA GLU A 54 -6.85 -34.91 -18.08
C GLU A 54 -5.88 -34.06 -17.23
N ASP A 55 -4.74 -33.65 -17.80
CA ASP A 55 -3.79 -32.76 -17.14
C ASP A 55 -4.32 -31.32 -17.08
N LEU A 56 -5.07 -30.89 -18.10
CA LEU A 56 -5.73 -29.57 -18.11
C LEU A 56 -6.87 -29.53 -17.09
N GLU A 57 -7.74 -30.58 -17.05
CA GLU A 57 -8.80 -30.68 -16.03
C GLU A 57 -8.23 -30.64 -14.61
N ARG A 58 -7.16 -31.39 -14.36
CA ARG A 58 -6.47 -31.40 -13.06
C ARG A 58 -5.83 -30.04 -12.73
N HIS A 59 -5.37 -29.32 -13.74
CA HIS A 59 -4.75 -28.00 -13.56
C HIS A 59 -5.78 -26.93 -13.19
N MET A 60 -6.96 -26.98 -13.78
CA MET A 60 -8.05 -26.05 -13.55
C MET A 60 -8.87 -26.35 -12.30
N ALA A 61 -8.85 -27.60 -11.80
CA ALA A 61 -9.65 -28.03 -10.66
C ALA A 61 -9.37 -27.22 -9.39
N GLY A 62 -10.40 -26.58 -8.85
CA GLY A 62 -10.35 -25.76 -7.64
C GLY A 62 -9.64 -24.42 -7.81
N ARG A 63 -9.38 -23.96 -9.04
CA ARG A 63 -8.65 -22.73 -9.30
C ARG A 63 -9.55 -21.61 -9.80
N SER A 64 -9.55 -20.50 -9.07
CA SER A 64 -9.90 -19.19 -9.58
C SER A 64 -8.72 -18.28 -9.30
N ARG A 65 -8.00 -17.88 -10.34
CA ARG A 65 -6.71 -17.20 -10.26
C ARG A 65 -6.63 -16.09 -11.29
N ILE A 66 -6.00 -14.99 -10.90
CA ILE A 66 -5.57 -13.93 -11.82
C ILE A 66 -4.04 -13.92 -11.88
N THR A 67 -3.51 -13.97 -13.10
CA THR A 67 -2.09 -13.88 -13.37
C THR A 67 -1.79 -12.61 -14.15
N PHE A 68 -0.73 -11.90 -13.80
CA PHE A 68 -0.23 -10.74 -14.52
C PHE A 68 1.29 -10.66 -14.46
N TYR A 69 1.87 -9.81 -15.30
CA TYR A 69 3.30 -9.70 -15.45
C TYR A 69 3.76 -8.27 -15.19
N LEU A 70 4.81 -8.12 -14.39
CA LEU A 70 5.49 -6.85 -14.15
C LEU A 70 6.94 -6.95 -14.61
N GLU A 71 7.51 -5.86 -15.14
CA GLU A 71 8.94 -5.85 -15.40
C GLU A 71 9.72 -5.96 -14.08
N ALA A 72 10.72 -6.85 -14.01
CA ALA A 72 11.60 -7.00 -12.85
C ALA A 72 12.58 -5.82 -12.75
N LYS A 73 12.02 -4.63 -12.50
CA LYS A 73 12.70 -3.34 -12.32
C LYS A 73 12.06 -2.60 -11.14
N GLU A 74 12.68 -1.51 -10.71
CA GLU A 74 12.20 -0.65 -9.61
C GLU A 74 10.71 -0.33 -9.70
N ALA A 75 10.23 0.13 -10.87
CA ALA A 75 8.82 0.43 -11.10
C ALA A 75 7.90 -0.79 -10.92
N GLY A 76 8.32 -1.97 -11.39
CA GLY A 76 7.54 -3.20 -11.24
C GLY A 76 7.48 -3.68 -9.80
N PHE A 77 8.56 -3.57 -9.03
CA PHE A 77 8.55 -3.92 -7.61
C PHE A 77 7.76 -2.93 -6.78
N SER A 78 7.79 -1.63 -7.12
CA SER A 78 6.92 -0.62 -6.50
C SER A 78 5.44 -0.95 -6.74
N LYS A 79 5.08 -1.27 -7.99
CA LYS A 79 3.73 -1.67 -8.37
C LYS A 79 3.28 -2.96 -7.65
N LEU A 80 4.17 -3.94 -7.51
CA LEU A 80 3.91 -5.16 -6.74
C LEU A 80 3.56 -4.84 -5.28
N GLY A 81 4.28 -3.89 -4.67
CA GLY A 81 3.98 -3.40 -3.31
C GLY A 81 2.59 -2.76 -3.21
N GLU A 82 2.22 -1.92 -4.19
CA GLU A 82 0.88 -1.29 -4.26
C GLU A 82 -0.22 -2.35 -4.35
N VAL A 83 -0.06 -3.32 -5.25
CA VAL A 83 -1.02 -4.43 -5.41
C VAL A 83 -1.17 -5.22 -4.11
N ARG A 84 -0.07 -5.54 -3.44
CA ARG A 84 -0.11 -6.28 -2.17
C ARG A 84 -0.88 -5.53 -1.09
N ILE A 85 -0.61 -4.24 -0.94
CA ILE A 85 -1.31 -3.39 0.05
C ILE A 85 -2.80 -3.35 -0.24
N ALA A 86 -3.18 -3.15 -1.51
CA ALA A 86 -4.57 -3.11 -1.92
C ALA A 86 -5.30 -4.45 -1.68
N LEU A 87 -4.63 -5.58 -1.96
CA LEU A 87 -5.17 -6.93 -1.68
C LEU A 87 -5.35 -7.18 -0.19
N GLU A 88 -4.41 -6.76 0.65
CA GLU A 88 -4.55 -6.87 2.10
C GLU A 88 -5.69 -6.01 2.64
N GLY A 89 -5.92 -4.84 2.07
CA GLY A 89 -7.10 -4.00 2.34
C GLY A 89 -8.39 -4.72 1.97
N LEU A 90 -8.48 -5.21 0.73
CA LEU A 90 -9.64 -5.95 0.23
C LEU A 90 -9.95 -7.19 1.07
N LYS A 91 -8.92 -7.94 1.50
CA LYS A 91 -9.06 -9.13 2.35
C LYS A 91 -9.65 -8.83 3.73
N LYS A 92 -9.42 -7.64 4.27
CA LYS A 92 -10.00 -7.21 5.54
C LYS A 92 -11.49 -6.90 5.39
N GLU A 93 -11.88 -6.25 4.30
CA GLU A 93 -13.24 -5.79 4.03
C GLU A 93 -14.15 -6.91 3.50
N ARG A 94 -13.61 -7.79 2.68
CA ARG A 94 -14.35 -8.81 1.93
C ARG A 94 -13.76 -10.20 2.18
N LYS A 95 -14.34 -10.92 3.13
CA LYS A 95 -13.94 -12.30 3.49
C LYS A 95 -14.54 -13.36 2.58
N ASP A 96 -15.46 -12.98 1.73
CA ASP A 96 -16.18 -13.83 0.77
C ASP A 96 -15.41 -14.05 -0.56
N LEU A 97 -14.26 -13.40 -0.76
CA LEU A 97 -13.50 -13.42 -2.01
C LEU A 97 -12.37 -14.47 -2.04
N GLY A 98 -12.45 -15.52 -1.23
CA GLY A 98 -11.44 -16.57 -1.19
C GLY A 98 -10.17 -16.15 -0.40
N THR A 99 -9.03 -16.72 -0.77
CA THR A 99 -7.79 -16.55 -0.01
C THR A 99 -7.11 -15.21 -0.24
N LEU A 100 -7.27 -14.63 -1.43
CA LEU A 100 -6.54 -13.46 -1.93
C LEU A 100 -5.03 -13.60 -1.69
N LEU A 101 -4.52 -14.83 -1.87
CA LEU A 101 -3.11 -15.15 -1.72
C LEU A 101 -2.36 -14.71 -2.97
N MET A 102 -1.37 -13.84 -2.80
CA MET A 102 -0.47 -13.44 -3.86
C MET A 102 0.80 -14.28 -3.82
N THR A 103 1.14 -14.91 -4.93
CA THR A 103 2.37 -15.70 -5.12
C THR A 103 3.14 -15.21 -6.34
N LEU A 104 4.44 -15.49 -6.38
CA LEU A 104 5.33 -15.13 -7.47
C LEU A 104 6.00 -16.39 -8.00
N GLU A 105 5.94 -16.59 -9.31
CA GLU A 105 6.76 -17.61 -9.97
C GLU A 105 8.02 -16.98 -10.58
N ASN A 106 9.13 -17.71 -10.51
CA ASN A 106 10.48 -17.29 -10.94
C ASN A 106 11.27 -16.36 -9.99
N VAL A 107 10.81 -16.17 -8.75
CA VAL A 107 11.64 -15.61 -7.67
C VAL A 107 11.60 -16.59 -6.50
N GLU A 108 12.75 -17.08 -6.03
CA GLU A 108 12.79 -17.90 -4.80
C GLU A 108 12.18 -17.10 -3.65
N ASP A 109 11.20 -17.67 -2.93
CA ASP A 109 10.44 -17.00 -1.87
C ASP A 109 11.32 -16.33 -0.79
N ALA A 110 12.50 -16.91 -0.52
CA ALA A 110 13.49 -16.35 0.41
C ALA A 110 14.12 -15.05 -0.10
N ASP A 111 14.23 -14.88 -1.42
CA ASP A 111 14.78 -13.67 -2.03
C ASP A 111 13.75 -12.53 -2.13
N TRP A 112 12.46 -12.85 -2.10
CA TRP A 112 11.42 -11.85 -2.28
C TRP A 112 11.26 -10.91 -1.08
N GLU A 113 11.30 -11.42 0.14
CA GLU A 113 11.15 -10.62 1.37
C GLU A 113 12.29 -9.62 1.56
N TYR A 114 13.46 -9.91 0.94
CA TYR A 114 14.64 -9.04 0.98
C TYR A 114 14.90 -8.29 -0.33
N ASN A 115 14.52 -8.84 -1.49
CA ASN A 115 14.86 -8.26 -2.78
C ASN A 115 14.13 -6.96 -3.10
N TRP A 116 12.90 -6.74 -2.63
CA TRP A 116 12.22 -5.46 -2.83
C TRP A 116 12.93 -4.31 -2.11
N LYS A 117 13.59 -4.58 -0.97
CA LYS A 117 14.34 -3.59 -0.19
C LYS A 117 15.50 -2.99 -0.99
N GLN A 118 16.15 -3.75 -1.86
CA GLN A 118 17.26 -3.23 -2.69
C GLN A 118 16.81 -2.21 -3.74
N TYR A 119 15.52 -2.22 -4.11
CA TYR A 119 14.94 -1.28 -5.07
C TYR A 119 14.36 -0.03 -4.40
N TYR A 120 14.21 -0.07 -3.07
CA TYR A 120 13.75 1.07 -2.31
C TYR A 120 14.95 1.94 -1.92
N LYS A 121 15.23 2.93 -2.75
CA LYS A 121 16.39 3.81 -2.60
C LYS A 121 15.99 5.15 -1.99
N PRO A 122 16.94 5.87 -1.38
CA PRO A 122 16.71 7.24 -0.94
C PRO A 122 16.09 8.10 -2.04
N MET A 123 15.02 8.83 -1.71
CA MET A 123 14.27 9.66 -2.66
C MET A 123 14.27 11.11 -2.22
N GLU A 124 14.67 11.98 -3.12
CA GLU A 124 14.50 13.42 -2.95
C GLU A 124 13.02 13.81 -3.19
N ILE A 125 12.46 14.54 -2.25
CA ILE A 125 11.10 15.08 -2.32
C ILE A 125 11.20 16.60 -2.19
N GLY A 126 10.59 17.33 -3.13
CA GLY A 126 10.66 18.77 -3.15
C GLY A 126 12.12 19.29 -3.07
N GLU A 127 12.33 20.35 -2.32
CA GLU A 127 13.64 20.98 -2.16
C GLU A 127 14.32 20.64 -0.82
N ARG A 128 13.54 20.25 0.20
CA ARG A 128 13.99 20.16 1.59
C ARG A 128 14.03 18.76 2.18
N LEU A 129 13.33 17.77 1.61
CA LEU A 129 13.22 16.44 2.17
C LEU A 129 14.05 15.42 1.40
N LEU A 130 14.62 14.46 2.15
CA LEU A 130 15.18 13.21 1.63
C LEU A 130 14.58 12.04 2.40
N VAL A 131 13.72 11.25 1.74
CA VAL A 131 13.17 10.02 2.32
C VAL A 131 14.22 8.93 2.20
N ILE A 132 14.56 8.31 3.34
CA ILE A 132 15.61 7.29 3.45
C ILE A 132 14.99 6.03 4.06
N PRO A 133 14.95 4.89 3.34
CA PRO A 133 14.58 3.61 3.94
C PRO A 133 15.49 3.27 5.12
N GLN A 134 14.95 2.67 6.19
CA GLN A 134 15.70 2.39 7.42
C GLN A 134 16.95 1.51 7.23
N TRP A 135 17.04 0.74 6.14
CA TRP A 135 18.18 -0.14 5.81
C TRP A 135 19.20 0.51 4.86
N GLU A 136 18.96 1.76 4.42
CA GLU A 136 19.86 2.49 3.54
C GLU A 136 20.59 3.58 4.31
N GLU A 137 21.84 3.82 3.92
CA GLU A 137 22.61 4.97 4.38
C GLU A 137 22.70 5.99 3.23
N ALA A 138 22.39 7.23 3.51
CA ALA A 138 22.51 8.31 2.53
C ALA A 138 22.98 9.60 3.22
N ASP A 139 23.83 10.36 2.53
CA ASP A 139 24.17 11.70 2.97
C ASP A 139 23.02 12.66 2.59
N PRO A 140 22.34 13.27 3.56
CA PRO A 140 21.22 14.15 3.27
C PRO A 140 21.67 15.52 2.70
N GLY A 141 22.95 15.86 2.78
CA GLY A 141 23.44 17.18 2.41
C GLY A 141 22.69 18.29 3.15
N ASP A 142 22.11 19.24 2.38
CA ASP A 142 21.29 20.33 2.94
C ASP A 142 19.81 19.93 3.19
N ARG A 143 19.42 18.69 2.87
CA ARG A 143 18.04 18.22 3.02
C ARG A 143 17.79 17.66 4.42
N THR A 144 16.55 17.75 4.86
CA THR A 144 16.07 17.13 6.08
C THR A 144 15.85 15.62 5.84
N PRO A 145 16.60 14.73 6.50
CA PRO A 145 16.39 13.29 6.35
C PRO A 145 15.08 12.87 7.03
N LEU A 146 14.34 12.02 6.34
CA LEU A 146 13.12 11.38 6.79
C LEU A 146 13.29 9.87 6.68
N TYR A 147 13.62 9.23 7.78
CA TYR A 147 13.80 7.78 7.84
C TYR A 147 12.45 7.07 7.89
N LEU A 148 12.29 6.01 7.11
CA LEU A 148 11.04 5.30 6.97
C LEU A 148 11.26 3.79 6.88
N ASP A 149 10.47 3.01 7.62
CA ASP A 149 10.17 1.64 7.25
C ASP A 149 8.89 1.63 6.40
N PRO A 150 9.00 1.38 5.09
CA PRO A 150 7.83 1.35 4.23
C PRO A 150 6.87 0.20 4.53
N GLY A 151 7.28 -0.81 5.31
CA GLY A 151 6.44 -1.86 5.88
C GLY A 151 5.31 -2.37 5.00
N LEU A 152 4.22 -2.81 5.64
CA LEU A 152 2.98 -3.29 5.00
C LEU A 152 1.85 -2.25 5.02
N THR A 153 2.14 -0.98 5.37
CA THR A 153 1.13 0.08 5.45
C THR A 153 1.27 1.04 4.27
N PHE A 154 0.15 1.67 3.88
CA PHE A 154 0.16 2.74 2.88
C PHE A 154 1.01 3.94 3.36
N GLY A 155 1.62 4.67 2.41
CA GLY A 155 2.45 5.84 2.75
C GLY A 155 3.95 5.55 2.72
N THR A 156 4.40 4.81 1.70
CA THR A 156 5.84 4.51 1.49
C THR A 156 6.65 5.70 0.97
N GLY A 157 6.01 6.84 0.66
CA GLY A 157 6.63 8.00 0.03
C GLY A 157 6.76 7.91 -1.49
N ALA A 158 6.68 6.73 -2.08
CA ALA A 158 6.82 6.54 -3.53
C ALA A 158 5.57 6.98 -4.31
N HIS A 159 4.37 6.87 -3.71
CA HIS A 159 3.12 7.22 -4.39
C HIS A 159 3.05 8.72 -4.72
N ALA A 160 2.55 9.06 -5.91
CA ALA A 160 2.51 10.44 -6.40
C ALA A 160 1.74 11.38 -5.45
N THR A 161 0.63 10.93 -4.85
CA THR A 161 -0.15 11.74 -3.90
C THR A 161 0.63 12.03 -2.62
N THR A 162 1.36 11.04 -2.09
CA THR A 162 2.22 11.23 -0.91
C THR A 162 3.34 12.22 -1.20
N ARG A 163 3.97 12.12 -2.39
CA ARG A 163 5.00 13.08 -2.82
C ARG A 163 4.46 14.50 -2.93
N LEU A 164 3.25 14.68 -3.48
CA LEU A 164 2.59 15.99 -3.56
C LEU A 164 2.31 16.57 -2.18
N CYS A 165 1.79 15.77 -1.24
CA CYS A 165 1.56 16.22 0.13
C CYS A 165 2.86 16.59 0.84
N LEU A 166 3.93 15.78 0.70
CA LEU A 166 5.25 16.08 1.27
C LEU A 166 5.84 17.37 0.70
N THR A 167 5.73 17.58 -0.61
CA THR A 167 6.19 18.84 -1.26
C THR A 167 5.37 20.03 -0.77
N ALA A 168 4.06 19.90 -0.60
CA ALA A 168 3.23 20.97 -0.07
C ALA A 168 3.59 21.32 1.38
N LEU A 169 3.92 20.32 2.21
CA LEU A 169 4.36 20.52 3.60
C LEU A 169 5.58 21.42 3.71
N GLU A 170 6.52 21.35 2.76
CA GLU A 170 7.72 22.21 2.76
C GLU A 170 7.39 23.71 2.73
N GLY A 171 6.28 24.07 2.09
CA GLY A 171 5.81 25.45 2.03
C GLY A 171 4.91 25.85 3.20
N LEU A 172 4.25 24.88 3.81
CA LEU A 172 3.26 25.12 4.88
C LEU A 172 3.90 25.13 6.27
N VAL A 173 4.91 24.28 6.52
CA VAL A 173 5.58 24.20 7.82
C VAL A 173 6.73 25.22 7.88
N ARG A 174 6.61 26.16 8.82
CA ARG A 174 7.58 27.25 9.05
C ARG A 174 8.20 27.19 10.44
N GLY A 175 7.60 26.44 11.36
CA GLY A 175 8.07 26.17 12.71
C GLY A 175 6.99 26.37 13.77
N GLY A 176 6.72 25.34 14.56
CA GLY A 176 5.83 25.38 15.71
C GLY A 176 4.37 25.05 15.42
N GLU A 177 3.98 24.75 14.19
CA GLU A 177 2.60 24.44 13.80
C GLU A 177 2.07 23.19 14.55
N ARG A 178 0.75 23.19 14.80
CA ARG A 178 -0.03 22.02 15.16
C ARG A 178 -0.60 21.38 13.91
N VAL A 179 -0.27 20.12 13.69
CA VAL A 179 -0.64 19.36 12.48
C VAL A 179 -1.66 18.30 12.83
N LEU A 180 -2.69 18.14 11.99
CA LEU A 180 -3.60 17.00 11.99
C LEU A 180 -3.39 16.19 10.72
N ASP A 181 -3.26 14.88 10.84
CA ASP A 181 -3.06 13.95 9.73
C ASP A 181 -4.17 12.89 9.78
N LEU A 182 -5.11 12.98 8.83
CA LEU A 182 -6.27 12.10 8.72
C LEU A 182 -5.99 10.98 7.72
N GLY A 183 -6.13 9.72 8.16
CA GLY A 183 -5.70 8.56 7.38
C GLY A 183 -4.18 8.49 7.31
N CYS A 184 -3.53 8.53 8.47
CA CYS A 184 -2.07 8.71 8.56
C CYS A 184 -1.25 7.53 8.00
N GLY A 185 -1.81 6.32 7.94
CA GLY A 185 -1.12 5.12 7.47
C GLY A 185 0.20 4.89 8.19
N SER A 186 1.31 4.93 7.47
CA SER A 186 2.67 4.83 8.00
C SER A 186 3.10 6.02 8.89
N GLY A 187 2.30 7.08 8.95
CA GLY A 187 2.61 8.34 9.64
C GLY A 187 3.62 9.23 8.91
N ILE A 188 3.95 8.93 7.65
CA ILE A 188 4.99 9.64 6.89
C ILE A 188 4.76 11.15 6.85
N LEU A 189 3.50 11.61 6.65
CA LEU A 189 3.17 13.03 6.55
C LEU A 189 3.32 13.72 7.91
N SER A 190 2.85 13.09 8.99
CA SER A 190 3.02 13.56 10.36
C SER A 190 4.50 13.67 10.74
N VAL A 191 5.29 12.64 10.46
CA VAL A 191 6.73 12.59 10.74
C VAL A 191 7.46 13.65 9.92
N ALA A 192 7.14 13.80 8.64
CA ALA A 192 7.71 14.83 7.78
C ALA A 192 7.43 16.25 8.30
N ALA A 193 6.19 16.55 8.69
CA ALA A 193 5.83 17.83 9.26
C ALA A 193 6.67 18.15 10.51
N LEU A 194 6.82 17.17 11.42
CA LEU A 194 7.63 17.32 12.63
C LEU A 194 9.12 17.47 12.34
N ARG A 195 9.65 16.80 11.31
CA ARG A 195 11.04 16.94 10.85
C ARG A 195 11.28 18.30 10.19
N LEU A 196 10.29 18.85 9.53
CA LEU A 196 10.34 20.19 8.93
C LEU A 196 10.23 21.31 9.96
N GLY A 197 9.85 21.02 11.21
CA GLY A 197 9.82 21.99 12.31
C GLY A 197 8.45 22.23 12.94
N ALA A 198 7.39 21.51 12.56
CA ALA A 198 6.11 21.56 13.24
C ALA A 198 6.28 21.26 14.74
N GLY A 199 5.49 21.92 15.59
CA GLY A 199 5.55 21.78 17.04
C GLY A 199 5.02 20.42 17.51
N SER A 200 3.84 20.04 17.00
CA SER A 200 3.17 18.78 17.36
C SER A 200 2.30 18.29 16.22
N ALA A 201 2.03 16.99 16.20
CA ALA A 201 1.09 16.38 15.27
C ALA A 201 0.15 15.41 16.00
N LEU A 202 -1.10 15.35 15.52
CA LEU A 202 -2.06 14.31 15.83
C LEU A 202 -2.31 13.51 14.55
N ALA A 203 -1.96 12.26 14.56
CA ALA A 203 -2.20 11.30 13.48
C ALA A 203 -3.45 10.48 13.81
N VAL A 204 -4.34 10.29 12.85
CA VAL A 204 -5.60 9.54 13.04
C VAL A 204 -5.75 8.53 11.93
N ASP A 205 -6.06 7.28 12.28
CA ASP A 205 -6.38 6.23 11.30
C ASP A 205 -7.46 5.30 11.84
N ILE A 206 -8.19 4.65 10.93
CA ILE A 206 -9.19 3.63 11.27
C ILE A 206 -8.55 2.27 11.55
N ASP A 207 -7.36 2.00 11.00
CA ASP A 207 -6.62 0.75 11.14
C ASP A 207 -5.69 0.82 12.36
N ASP A 208 -5.84 -0.11 13.30
CA ASP A 208 -5.00 -0.19 14.50
C ASP A 208 -3.51 -0.50 14.19
N LYS A 209 -3.23 -1.16 13.07
CA LYS A 209 -1.86 -1.42 12.60
C LYS A 209 -1.10 -0.14 12.26
N CYS A 210 -1.80 0.90 11.82
CA CYS A 210 -1.20 2.20 11.52
C CYS A 210 -0.57 2.84 12.77
N ARG A 211 -1.10 2.55 13.97
CA ARG A 211 -0.53 3.04 15.22
C ARG A 211 0.91 2.58 15.43
N ASP A 212 1.16 1.30 15.21
CA ASP A 212 2.48 0.72 15.45
C ASP A 212 3.46 1.17 14.37
N ALA A 213 3.03 1.17 13.09
CA ALA A 213 3.82 1.66 11.98
C ALA A 213 4.21 3.15 12.13
N ALA A 214 3.26 4.01 12.48
CA ALA A 214 3.52 5.44 12.68
C ALA A 214 4.44 5.69 13.89
N ARG A 215 4.31 4.90 14.98
CA ARG A 215 5.23 4.97 16.13
C ARG A 215 6.64 4.55 15.78
N GLU A 216 6.78 3.46 15.03
CA GLU A 216 8.08 2.98 14.58
C GLU A 216 8.78 4.02 13.72
N ASN A 217 8.08 4.56 12.71
CA ASN A 217 8.60 5.60 11.86
C ASN A 217 8.93 6.89 12.63
N ALA A 218 8.12 7.28 13.61
CA ALA A 218 8.44 8.40 14.50
C ALA A 218 9.74 8.14 15.28
N GLY A 219 9.89 6.93 15.84
CA GLY A 219 11.07 6.50 16.56
C GLY A 219 12.34 6.55 15.72
N LEU A 220 12.30 6.10 14.44
CA LEU A 220 13.40 6.20 13.49
C LEU A 220 13.87 7.64 13.28
N ASN A 221 12.99 8.61 13.47
CA ASN A 221 13.26 10.04 13.29
C ASN A 221 13.51 10.80 14.60
N GLY A 222 13.63 10.08 15.74
CA GLY A 222 13.83 10.67 17.06
C GLY A 222 12.64 11.48 17.56
N ILE A 223 11.42 11.16 17.12
CA ILE A 223 10.19 11.83 17.53
C ILE A 223 9.50 10.99 18.59
N GLY A 224 9.34 11.57 19.78
CA GLY A 224 8.65 10.94 20.88
C GLY A 224 7.15 11.21 20.93
N PRO A 225 6.44 10.50 21.85
CA PRO A 225 4.99 10.62 22.01
C PRO A 225 4.54 12.02 22.50
N GLU A 226 5.45 12.83 23.01
CA GLU A 226 5.18 14.23 23.40
C GLU A 226 4.96 15.16 22.20
N ARG A 227 5.43 14.75 21.02
CA ARG A 227 5.27 15.54 19.77
C ARG A 227 4.33 14.88 18.77
N LEU A 228 4.20 13.57 18.76
CA LEU A 228 3.28 12.81 17.90
C LEU A 228 2.33 11.99 18.76
N ASP A 229 1.06 12.37 18.78
CA ASP A 229 -0.02 11.55 19.31
C ASP A 229 -0.70 10.79 18.16
N ILE A 230 -1.11 9.52 18.43
CA ILE A 230 -1.70 8.67 17.41
C ILE A 230 -3.01 8.10 17.95
N LEU A 231 -4.10 8.42 17.25
CA LEU A 231 -5.45 8.03 17.61
C LEU A 231 -6.00 7.04 16.58
N VAL A 232 -6.49 5.90 17.07
CA VAL A 232 -7.18 4.92 16.21
C VAL A 232 -8.67 5.06 16.39
N GLY A 233 -9.39 5.21 15.28
CA GLY A 233 -10.83 5.28 15.23
C GLY A 233 -11.37 6.04 14.03
N ASN A 234 -12.67 5.98 13.85
CA ASN A 234 -13.35 6.61 12.72
C ASN A 234 -13.92 7.98 13.12
N LEU A 235 -13.34 9.04 12.58
CA LEU A 235 -13.77 10.42 12.81
C LEU A 235 -15.27 10.65 12.49
N LEU A 236 -15.81 9.95 11.49
CA LEU A 236 -17.17 10.19 11.00
C LEU A 236 -18.24 9.49 11.87
N THR A 237 -17.88 8.41 12.55
CA THR A 237 -18.83 7.54 13.27
C THR A 237 -18.58 7.44 14.76
N ASP A 238 -17.40 7.88 15.26
CA ASP A 238 -17.03 7.83 16.67
C ASP A 238 -16.92 9.24 17.26
N GLU A 239 -17.94 9.64 18.01
CA GLU A 239 -18.00 10.95 18.67
C GLU A 239 -16.84 11.17 19.68
N ALA A 240 -16.34 10.09 20.30
CA ALA A 240 -15.22 10.20 21.23
C ALA A 240 -13.91 10.49 20.49
N VAL A 241 -13.73 9.94 19.31
CA VAL A 241 -12.60 10.25 18.42
C VAL A 241 -12.71 11.71 17.94
N ALA A 242 -13.88 12.12 17.44
CA ALA A 242 -14.11 13.49 16.99
C ALA A 242 -13.86 14.52 18.11
N ALA A 243 -14.33 14.22 19.34
CA ALA A 243 -14.11 15.09 20.50
C ALA A 243 -12.64 15.21 20.89
N LYS A 244 -11.85 14.13 20.76
CA LYS A 244 -10.40 14.14 21.03
C LYS A 244 -9.61 14.91 19.98
N ILE A 245 -9.99 14.83 18.72
CA ILE A 245 -9.36 15.59 17.64
C ILE A 245 -9.54 17.09 17.93
N GLY A 246 -10.75 17.53 18.25
CA GLY A 246 -11.01 18.93 18.56
C GLY A 246 -10.73 19.84 17.38
N GLY A 247 -10.03 20.95 17.62
CA GLY A 247 -9.71 21.95 16.60
C GLY A 247 -8.45 22.76 16.91
N GLY A 248 -8.22 23.79 16.08
CA GLY A 248 -7.08 24.71 16.27
C GLY A 248 -5.78 24.16 15.69
N TYR A 249 -5.85 23.41 14.59
CA TYR A 249 -4.71 22.98 13.81
C TYR A 249 -4.35 24.04 12.77
N ASP A 250 -3.05 24.26 12.60
CA ASP A 250 -2.51 25.19 11.61
C ASP A 250 -2.44 24.53 10.22
N VAL A 251 -2.21 23.20 10.20
CA VAL A 251 -2.16 22.38 8.99
C VAL A 251 -2.98 21.13 9.19
N VAL A 252 -3.84 20.83 8.21
CA VAL A 252 -4.60 19.57 8.16
C VAL A 252 -4.25 18.83 6.89
N LEU A 253 -3.87 17.56 7.04
CA LEU A 253 -3.48 16.64 5.98
C LEU A 253 -4.55 15.57 5.85
N ALA A 254 -4.88 15.20 4.60
CA ALA A 254 -5.76 14.10 4.29
C ALA A 254 -5.31 13.51 2.94
N ASN A 255 -4.56 12.43 2.97
CA ASN A 255 -4.16 11.69 1.79
C ASN A 255 -4.95 10.37 1.73
N ILE A 256 -6.26 10.50 1.53
CA ILE A 256 -7.25 9.42 1.55
C ILE A 256 -8.14 9.49 0.30
N VAL A 257 -8.95 8.46 0.08
CA VAL A 257 -9.90 8.45 -1.05
C VAL A 257 -10.97 9.53 -0.90
N ALA A 258 -11.38 10.13 -2.02
CA ALA A 258 -12.27 11.29 -2.03
C ALA A 258 -13.64 11.04 -1.39
N ASP A 259 -14.13 9.81 -1.42
CA ASP A 259 -15.44 9.43 -0.86
C ASP A 259 -15.48 9.48 0.69
N VAL A 260 -14.33 9.69 1.33
CA VAL A 260 -14.19 9.77 2.81
C VAL A 260 -14.04 11.21 3.30
N ILE A 261 -13.81 12.17 2.40
CA ILE A 261 -13.73 13.61 2.68
C ILE A 261 -15.10 14.23 2.49
#